data_67595667eae2947c7ac7cf2a1e76d797
#
_entry.id   67595667eae2947c7ac7cf2a1e76d797
#
_cell.length_a   1.000
_cell.length_b   1.000
_cell.length_c   1.000
_cell.angle_alpha   90.00
_cell.angle_beta   90.00
_cell.angle_gamma   90.00
#
_symmetry.space_group_name_H-M   'P 1'
#
loop_
_entity.id
_entity.type
_entity.pdbx_description
1 polymer ?
#
loop_
_entity_poly.entity_id
_entity_poly.type
_entity_poly.pdbx_seq_one_letter_code
_entity_poly.pdbx_strand_id
1 'polypeptide(L)'
;MPFQSSGHSARRGGDGRLTDALDPQDQGPQDACGVFGVWAPGEDVAKLTYFGLYALQHRGQESAGIAVSNGRQILVYKDMGLVSQVFDETTLDSLKGHLAIGHSRYSTTGASTWHNAQPTFRPTPDGSIALGHNGNLINTHELREAVAALPGPEGELDLAQRPGETSTNDTSLVTALMAHHPDQGLEERALEVLPMLRGAFCFVWMNEDTLYAARDPQGIRPLVLGRLDRGWVVASEDAALKTIGASVVREVEPGEMLVIDENGLRSHHFAEPEPKGCVFEYVYLARPDATIAARSVHQARVEMGRQLAREFPVEADLVMPVPESGTPAAAGYAEESGIPFGQGFVKNAYVGRTFIQPSQTLRQLGLRLKLNALEHMVRGKRLVVVDDSIVRGNTQRAQIRMLREAGALEVHVRISSPLLDVEEIAASVGADSLGYISLDGMIESTGQQRSALCTACFTGEYPVELPDESLLGKHLLEATLSSPTMVRALPVLNNP
;
A
#
# COMPACT_ATOMS: atom_id res chain seq x y z
N MET A 1 38.69 -14.27 37.32
CA MET A 1 38.36 -14.40 35.87
C MET A 1 37.25 -13.43 35.57
N PRO A 2 37.45 -12.42 34.73
CA PRO A 2 36.45 -11.36 34.50
C PRO A 2 35.46 -11.76 33.43
N PHE A 3 34.20 -11.47 33.71
CA PHE A 3 33.12 -11.58 32.76
C PHE A 3 33.30 -10.51 31.65
N GLN A 4 33.40 -10.95 30.41
CA GLN A 4 33.29 -10.06 29.25
C GLN A 4 31.82 -9.74 29.02
N SER A 5 31.47 -8.48 29.23
CA SER A 5 30.20 -7.92 28.80
C SER A 5 30.30 -7.56 27.31
N SER A 6 29.62 -8.33 26.48
CA SER A 6 29.37 -7.95 25.09
C SER A 6 28.40 -6.79 25.05
N GLY A 7 28.92 -5.58 24.90
CA GLY A 7 28.12 -4.37 24.69
C GLY A 7 27.41 -4.40 23.35
N HIS A 8 26.13 -4.70 23.35
CA HIS A 8 25.25 -4.31 22.25
C HIS A 8 24.95 -2.82 22.42
N SER A 9 25.59 -1.98 21.61
CA SER A 9 25.22 -0.59 21.51
C SER A 9 23.80 -0.51 20.92
N ALA A 10 22.85 -0.19 21.78
CA ALA A 10 21.52 0.19 21.34
C ALA A 10 21.66 1.46 20.47
N ARG A 11 21.50 1.33 19.16
CA ARG A 11 21.33 2.47 18.27
C ARG A 11 20.04 3.18 18.69
N ARG A 12 20.17 4.33 19.30
CA ARG A 12 19.10 5.31 19.42
C ARG A 12 18.91 5.90 18.02
N GLY A 13 18.01 5.32 17.25
CA GLY A 13 17.55 5.87 15.99
C GLY A 13 16.06 6.09 16.10
N GLY A 14 15.60 7.30 15.81
CA GLY A 14 14.20 7.60 15.67
C GLY A 14 13.65 8.56 16.74
N ASP A 15 12.85 9.47 16.27
CA ASP A 15 12.06 10.45 17.03
C ASP A 15 10.88 9.83 17.82
N GLY A 16 10.91 8.53 18.11
CA GLY A 16 9.85 7.79 18.79
C GLY A 16 8.65 7.47 17.89
N ARG A 17 8.70 7.80 16.62
CA ARG A 17 7.69 7.42 15.61
C ARG A 17 8.05 6.05 15.03
N LEU A 18 7.05 5.21 14.96
CA LEU A 18 7.20 3.80 14.66
C LEU A 18 7.58 3.49 13.27
N THR A 19 8.77 3.20 13.07
CA THR A 19 9.28 2.87 11.76
C THR A 19 10.07 1.59 11.66
N ASP A 20 10.59 1.10 12.77
CA ASP A 20 11.44 -0.11 12.80
C ASP A 20 10.67 -1.38 13.13
N ALA A 21 9.38 -1.35 12.90
CA ALA A 21 8.49 -2.38 13.38
C ALA A 21 8.31 -3.56 12.47
N LEU A 22 8.83 -3.49 11.28
CA LEU A 22 8.87 -4.64 10.39
C LEU A 22 10.23 -5.32 10.57
N ASP A 23 10.18 -6.51 11.17
CA ASP A 23 11.30 -7.44 11.14
C ASP A 23 11.76 -7.56 9.68
N PRO A 24 13.06 -7.46 9.36
CA PRO A 24 13.58 -7.69 8.00
C PRO A 24 13.17 -9.04 7.40
N GLN A 25 12.72 -9.99 8.25
CA GLN A 25 12.19 -11.29 7.85
C GLN A 25 10.66 -11.32 7.69
N ASP A 26 9.95 -10.19 7.82
CA ASP A 26 8.51 -10.14 7.63
C ASP A 26 8.17 -10.12 6.13
N GLN A 27 8.00 -11.31 5.57
CA GLN A 27 7.65 -11.53 4.16
C GLN A 27 6.12 -11.57 3.93
N GLY A 28 5.32 -11.22 4.94
CA GLY A 28 3.85 -11.19 4.81
C GLY A 28 3.35 -10.09 3.87
N PRO A 29 2.11 -10.22 3.40
CA PRO A 29 1.46 -9.18 2.59
C PRO A 29 1.46 -7.84 3.32
N GLN A 30 1.85 -6.78 2.62
CA GLN A 30 1.97 -5.43 3.20
C GLN A 30 0.93 -4.50 2.59
N ASP A 31 0.54 -3.45 3.35
CA ASP A 31 -0.34 -2.41 2.86
C ASP A 31 0.23 -1.76 1.58
N ALA A 32 -0.62 -1.18 0.78
CA ALA A 32 -0.25 -0.52 -0.47
C ALA A 32 -0.51 0.98 -0.36
N CYS A 33 0.37 1.81 -0.93
CA CYS A 33 0.21 3.26 -0.95
C CYS A 33 -1.12 3.70 -1.59
N GLY A 34 -1.56 4.91 -1.27
CA GLY A 34 -2.67 5.60 -1.94
C GLY A 34 -2.16 6.73 -2.81
N VAL A 35 -2.60 6.79 -4.08
CA VAL A 35 -2.34 7.90 -5.00
C VAL A 35 -3.65 8.58 -5.39
N PHE A 36 -3.57 9.88 -5.61
CA PHE A 36 -4.68 10.72 -6.01
C PHE A 36 -4.17 11.83 -6.94
N GLY A 37 -4.92 12.16 -8.00
CA GLY A 37 -4.63 13.27 -8.89
C GLY A 37 -5.91 13.94 -9.34
N VAL A 38 -5.93 15.28 -9.42
CA VAL A 38 -7.07 16.06 -9.87
C VAL A 38 -6.63 17.23 -10.71
N TRP A 39 -7.25 17.36 -11.88
CA TRP A 39 -7.18 18.52 -12.76
C TRP A 39 -8.57 19.12 -12.83
N ALA A 40 -8.78 20.28 -12.20
CA ALA A 40 -10.11 20.89 -12.07
C ALA A 40 -10.01 22.42 -11.92
N PRO A 41 -9.90 23.16 -13.02
CA PRO A 41 -9.85 24.62 -12.98
C PRO A 41 -11.08 25.24 -12.32
N GLY A 42 -10.83 26.09 -11.32
CA GLY A 42 -11.88 26.79 -10.57
C GLY A 42 -12.40 26.03 -9.33
N GLU A 43 -11.91 24.82 -9.07
CA GLU A 43 -12.18 24.06 -7.85
C GLU A 43 -11.04 24.20 -6.82
N ASP A 44 -11.31 23.91 -5.55
CA ASP A 44 -10.27 23.85 -4.50
C ASP A 44 -9.57 22.48 -4.54
N VAL A 45 -8.62 22.34 -5.50
CA VAL A 45 -7.94 21.08 -5.77
C VAL A 45 -7.15 20.53 -4.57
N ALA A 46 -6.66 21.41 -3.69
CA ALA A 46 -5.97 21.01 -2.47
C ALA A 46 -6.92 20.29 -1.50
N LYS A 47 -8.13 20.85 -1.28
CA LYS A 47 -9.15 20.23 -0.42
C LYS A 47 -9.72 18.95 -1.06
N LEU A 48 -9.94 18.93 -2.37
CA LEU A 48 -10.34 17.72 -3.08
C LEU A 48 -9.29 16.59 -2.89
N THR A 49 -8.01 16.93 -3.03
CA THR A 49 -6.90 15.99 -2.82
C THR A 49 -6.83 15.52 -1.37
N TYR A 50 -6.99 16.41 -0.40
CA TYR A 50 -7.05 16.07 1.03
C TYR A 50 -8.15 15.04 1.31
N PHE A 51 -9.38 15.27 0.87
CA PHE A 51 -10.49 14.34 1.08
C PHE A 51 -10.31 13.03 0.32
N GLY A 52 -9.74 13.07 -0.89
CA GLY A 52 -9.35 11.87 -1.64
C GLY A 52 -8.34 11.02 -0.90
N LEU A 53 -7.26 11.63 -0.38
CA LEU A 53 -6.25 10.94 0.44
C LEU A 53 -6.83 10.46 1.78
N TYR A 54 -7.72 11.21 2.41
CA TYR A 54 -8.39 10.79 3.64
C TYR A 54 -9.20 9.51 3.41
N ALA A 55 -9.90 9.42 2.27
CA ALA A 55 -10.60 8.20 1.87
C ALA A 55 -9.65 7.02 1.61
N LEU A 56 -8.40 7.29 1.22
CA LEU A 56 -7.33 6.31 0.98
C LEU A 56 -6.41 6.07 2.19
N GLN A 57 -6.73 6.61 3.37
CA GLN A 57 -5.85 6.54 4.56
C GLN A 57 -5.54 5.10 5.00
N HIS A 58 -6.42 4.14 4.71
CA HIS A 58 -6.21 2.72 5.00
C HIS A 58 -5.01 2.14 4.23
N ARG A 59 -4.64 2.72 3.08
CA ARG A 59 -3.53 2.27 2.23
C ARG A 59 -2.16 2.76 2.73
N GLY A 60 -2.09 3.95 3.35
CA GLY A 60 -0.81 4.49 3.82
C GLY A 60 -0.98 5.34 5.09
N GLN A 61 -0.14 5.10 6.10
CA GLN A 61 -0.24 5.73 7.42
C GLN A 61 1.07 6.32 7.95
N GLU A 62 2.16 6.24 7.16
CA GLU A 62 3.49 6.69 7.58
C GLU A 62 3.74 8.15 7.25
N SER A 63 3.36 8.57 6.05
CA SER A 63 3.48 9.97 5.61
C SER A 63 2.38 10.31 4.63
N ALA A 64 2.09 11.59 4.49
CA ALA A 64 1.18 12.13 3.50
C ALA A 64 1.79 13.37 2.84
N GLY A 65 1.43 13.60 1.55
CA GLY A 65 1.89 14.77 0.83
C GLY A 65 0.94 15.16 -0.28
N ILE A 66 0.92 16.46 -0.57
CA ILE A 66 0.16 17.07 -1.66
C ILE A 66 1.08 17.99 -2.43
N ALA A 67 1.05 17.90 -3.76
CA ALA A 67 1.65 18.87 -4.66
C ALA A 67 0.53 19.60 -5.43
N VAL A 68 0.61 20.92 -5.54
CA VAL A 68 -0.39 21.74 -6.22
C VAL A 68 0.30 22.68 -7.21
N SER A 69 -0.23 22.74 -8.42
CA SER A 69 0.21 23.70 -9.43
C SER A 69 -0.81 24.81 -9.65
N ASN A 70 -0.30 26.04 -9.81
CA ASN A 70 -1.09 27.20 -10.21
C ASN A 70 -0.86 27.62 -11.68
N GLY A 71 -0.22 26.76 -12.47
CA GLY A 71 0.14 27.02 -13.88
C GLY A 71 1.48 27.79 -14.05
N ARG A 72 2.19 28.06 -12.97
CA ARG A 72 3.50 28.73 -13.01
C ARG A 72 4.56 28.03 -12.17
N GLN A 73 4.14 27.38 -11.10
CA GLN A 73 4.99 26.68 -10.16
C GLN A 73 4.21 25.58 -9.45
N ILE A 74 4.92 24.56 -9.04
CA ILE A 74 4.42 23.49 -8.19
C ILE A 74 4.83 23.78 -6.75
N LEU A 75 3.86 23.78 -5.83
CA LEU A 75 4.08 23.82 -4.39
C LEU A 75 3.88 22.43 -3.82
N VAL A 76 4.84 21.93 -3.05
CA VAL A 76 4.78 20.61 -2.41
C VAL A 76 4.78 20.78 -0.90
N TYR A 77 3.79 20.20 -0.24
CA TYR A 77 3.76 20.07 1.22
C TYR A 77 3.60 18.60 1.58
N LYS A 78 4.52 18.09 2.40
CA LYS A 78 4.52 16.69 2.86
C LYS A 78 5.16 16.55 4.21
N ASP A 79 4.68 15.61 5.02
CA ASP A 79 5.28 15.30 6.32
C ASP A 79 4.96 13.87 6.74
N MET A 80 5.60 13.43 7.82
CA MET A 80 5.34 12.15 8.46
C MET A 80 4.06 12.22 9.28
N GLY A 81 3.20 11.23 9.15
CA GLY A 81 1.95 11.12 9.89
C GLY A 81 0.74 10.84 9.00
N LEU A 82 -0.43 10.79 9.63
CA LEU A 82 -1.71 10.60 8.95
C LEU A 82 -2.11 11.86 8.17
N VAL A 83 -2.92 11.73 7.14
CA VAL A 83 -3.43 12.85 6.33
C VAL A 83 -4.01 13.97 7.20
N SER A 84 -4.82 13.61 8.22
CA SER A 84 -5.41 14.57 9.15
C SER A 84 -4.44 15.19 10.16
N GLN A 85 -3.23 14.66 10.28
CA GLN A 85 -2.17 15.21 11.15
C GLN A 85 -1.22 16.12 10.37
N VAL A 86 -1.01 15.79 9.09
CA VAL A 86 -0.10 16.51 8.21
C VAL A 86 -0.74 17.81 7.69
N PHE A 87 -2.04 17.78 7.39
CA PHE A 87 -2.74 18.92 6.80
C PHE A 87 -3.77 19.51 7.75
N ASP A 88 -3.66 20.81 7.94
CA ASP A 88 -4.70 21.65 8.55
C ASP A 88 -5.32 22.61 7.53
N GLU A 89 -6.34 23.36 7.92
CA GLU A 89 -7.03 24.29 7.02
C GLU A 89 -6.12 25.41 6.51
N THR A 90 -5.19 25.88 7.35
CA THR A 90 -4.23 26.94 6.99
C THR A 90 -3.26 26.46 5.91
N THR A 91 -2.75 25.24 6.05
CA THR A 91 -1.87 24.61 5.06
C THR A 91 -2.61 24.41 3.74
N LEU A 92 -3.81 23.85 3.77
CA LEU A 92 -4.63 23.66 2.55
C LEU A 92 -4.97 24.97 1.86
N ASP A 93 -5.30 26.01 2.62
CA ASP A 93 -5.59 27.34 2.06
C ASP A 93 -4.38 28.02 1.43
N SER A 94 -3.17 27.62 1.77
CA SER A 94 -1.93 28.10 1.15
C SER A 94 -1.63 27.44 -0.20
N LEU A 95 -2.22 26.25 -0.45
CA LEU A 95 -2.01 25.45 -1.65
C LEU A 95 -3.07 25.76 -2.71
N LYS A 96 -2.91 26.90 -3.40
CA LYS A 96 -3.87 27.33 -4.44
C LYS A 96 -3.40 26.93 -5.83
N GLY A 97 -4.33 26.39 -6.62
CA GLY A 97 -4.05 25.96 -8.00
C GLY A 97 -5.26 25.38 -8.70
N HIS A 98 -5.02 24.77 -9.86
CA HIS A 98 -6.03 24.13 -10.71
C HIS A 98 -5.75 22.63 -10.91
N LEU A 99 -4.58 22.19 -10.48
CA LEU A 99 -4.04 20.84 -10.63
C LEU A 99 -3.37 20.42 -9.33
N ALA A 100 -3.64 19.21 -8.86
CA ALA A 100 -2.98 18.66 -7.67
C ALA A 100 -2.79 17.17 -7.78
N ILE A 101 -1.72 16.67 -7.15
CA ILE A 101 -1.54 15.25 -6.85
C ILE A 101 -1.32 15.04 -5.36
N GLY A 102 -1.71 13.87 -4.86
CA GLY A 102 -1.56 13.49 -3.48
C GLY A 102 -1.08 12.06 -3.31
N HIS A 103 -0.41 11.82 -2.19
CA HIS A 103 0.12 10.52 -1.83
C HIS A 103 -0.03 10.24 -0.33
N SER A 104 -0.45 9.03 0.02
CA SER A 104 -0.36 8.46 1.36
C SER A 104 0.55 7.23 1.33
N ARG A 105 1.62 7.25 2.14
CA ARG A 105 2.70 6.27 2.06
C ARG A 105 2.56 5.14 3.06
N TYR A 106 2.80 3.93 2.55
CA TYR A 106 3.27 2.77 3.28
C TYR A 106 4.58 2.29 2.67
N SER A 107 5.66 2.21 3.45
CA SER A 107 6.99 1.97 2.88
C SER A 107 7.20 0.52 2.47
N THR A 108 7.32 0.28 1.17
CA THR A 108 7.77 -0.98 0.56
C THR A 108 9.27 -0.97 0.28
N THR A 109 9.77 0.11 -0.31
CA THR A 109 11.21 0.37 -0.55
C THR A 109 11.62 1.69 0.10
N GLY A 110 12.78 1.71 0.76
CA GLY A 110 13.34 2.83 1.50
C GLY A 110 12.78 3.00 2.92
N ALA A 111 13.59 3.62 3.80
CA ALA A 111 13.22 3.89 5.19
C ALA A 111 12.00 4.79 5.31
N SER A 112 11.30 4.68 6.42
CA SER A 112 10.18 5.56 6.77
C SER A 112 10.72 6.89 7.33
N THR A 113 11.13 7.75 6.41
CA THR A 113 11.72 9.07 6.69
C THR A 113 11.06 10.14 5.83
N TRP A 114 11.19 11.40 6.24
CA TRP A 114 10.64 12.54 5.50
C TRP A 114 11.16 12.62 4.05
N HIS A 115 12.43 12.28 3.82
CA HIS A 115 13.03 12.27 2.47
C HIS A 115 12.33 11.30 1.52
N ASN A 116 11.80 10.20 2.05
CA ASN A 116 11.06 9.19 1.30
C ASN A 116 9.55 9.47 1.24
N ALA A 117 9.06 10.52 1.91
CA ALA A 117 7.67 10.96 1.75
C ALA A 117 7.44 11.47 0.32
N GLN A 118 6.28 11.16 -0.22
CA GLN A 118 5.86 11.55 -1.58
C GLN A 118 4.72 12.57 -1.51
N PRO A 119 4.49 13.37 -2.60
CA PRO A 119 5.14 13.30 -3.90
C PRO A 119 6.63 13.63 -3.88
N THR A 120 7.41 12.95 -4.75
CA THR A 120 8.76 13.37 -5.11
C THR A 120 8.69 14.61 -5.99
N PHE A 121 9.75 15.44 -5.99
CA PHE A 121 9.78 16.67 -6.76
C PHE A 121 11.16 16.90 -7.37
N ARG A 122 11.20 17.27 -8.66
CA ARG A 122 12.44 17.69 -9.34
C ARG A 122 12.17 18.81 -10.34
N PRO A 123 13.13 19.72 -10.56
CA PRO A 123 13.09 20.63 -11.69
C PRO A 123 13.29 19.86 -13.01
N THR A 124 12.74 20.40 -14.09
CA THR A 124 12.93 19.93 -15.47
C THR A 124 13.46 21.09 -16.34
N PRO A 125 13.90 20.86 -17.57
CA PRO A 125 14.38 21.92 -18.45
C PRO A 125 13.36 23.04 -18.72
N ASP A 126 12.07 22.70 -18.67
CA ASP A 126 10.93 23.59 -19.00
C ASP A 126 9.98 23.86 -17.84
N GLY A 127 10.30 23.42 -16.64
CA GLY A 127 9.47 23.62 -15.43
C GLY A 127 9.85 22.72 -14.27
N SER A 128 8.91 21.92 -13.82
CA SER A 128 9.14 20.94 -12.74
C SER A 128 8.18 19.74 -12.83
N ILE A 129 8.53 18.67 -12.15
CA ILE A 129 7.72 17.44 -12.03
C ILE A 129 7.49 17.13 -10.54
N ALA A 130 6.25 16.76 -10.21
CA ALA A 130 5.93 16.08 -8.96
C ALA A 130 5.31 14.71 -9.28
N LEU A 131 5.70 13.64 -8.52
CA LEU A 131 5.28 12.29 -8.81
C LEU A 131 4.96 11.50 -7.54
N GLY A 132 3.84 10.78 -7.55
CA GLY A 132 3.40 9.83 -6.52
C GLY A 132 3.28 8.42 -7.07
N HIS A 133 3.65 7.41 -6.28
CA HIS A 133 3.75 6.01 -6.65
C HIS A 133 3.01 5.09 -5.68
N ASN A 134 2.11 4.26 -6.19
CA ASN A 134 1.56 3.12 -5.49
C ASN A 134 2.06 1.84 -6.15
N GLY A 135 2.99 1.17 -5.51
CA GLY A 135 3.58 -0.06 -6.00
C GLY A 135 4.99 -0.31 -5.48
N ASN A 136 5.72 -1.15 -6.19
CA ASN A 136 7.12 -1.47 -5.92
C ASN A 136 7.81 -1.94 -7.19
N LEU A 137 8.91 -1.28 -7.55
CA LEU A 137 9.73 -1.66 -8.68
C LEU A 137 10.79 -2.68 -8.26
N ILE A 138 11.00 -3.67 -9.11
CA ILE A 138 11.93 -4.78 -8.85
C ILE A 138 13.27 -4.63 -9.56
N ASN A 139 13.40 -3.71 -10.52
CA ASN A 139 14.64 -3.45 -11.26
C ASN A 139 15.34 -2.14 -10.85
N THR A 140 15.25 -1.77 -9.57
CA THR A 140 15.83 -0.53 -9.05
C THR A 140 17.33 -0.40 -9.28
N HIS A 141 18.08 -1.52 -9.38
CA HIS A 141 19.50 -1.50 -9.70
C HIS A 141 19.74 -0.98 -11.13
N GLU A 142 19.02 -1.52 -12.12
CA GLU A 142 19.09 -1.09 -13.52
C GLU A 142 18.70 0.38 -13.68
N LEU A 143 17.63 0.80 -12.98
CA LEU A 143 17.19 2.20 -13.01
C LEU A 143 18.21 3.15 -12.40
N ARG A 144 18.90 2.72 -11.34
CA ARG A 144 19.98 3.50 -10.73
C ARG A 144 21.16 3.67 -11.68
N GLU A 145 21.54 2.61 -12.40
CA GLU A 145 22.58 2.71 -13.44
C GLU A 145 22.16 3.67 -14.57
N ALA A 146 20.88 3.60 -14.98
CA ALA A 146 20.34 4.51 -15.98
C ALA A 146 20.37 5.98 -15.52
N VAL A 147 20.00 6.26 -14.25
CA VAL A 147 20.11 7.60 -13.65
C VAL A 147 21.56 8.06 -13.59
N ALA A 148 22.48 7.19 -13.18
CA ALA A 148 23.92 7.50 -13.12
C ALA A 148 24.55 7.79 -14.50
N ALA A 149 23.94 7.28 -15.56
CA ALA A 149 24.40 7.52 -16.94
C ALA A 149 23.84 8.83 -17.53
N LEU A 150 22.92 9.52 -16.86
CA LEU A 150 22.38 10.80 -17.33
C LEU A 150 23.50 11.87 -17.38
N PRO A 151 23.57 12.68 -18.44
CA PRO A 151 24.52 13.77 -18.51
C PRO A 151 24.14 14.89 -17.55
N GLY A 152 25.16 15.57 -16.97
CA GLY A 152 25.00 16.74 -16.12
C GLY A 152 24.89 16.45 -14.63
N PRO A 153 24.51 17.47 -13.83
CA PRO A 153 24.51 17.38 -12.37
C PRO A 153 23.49 16.37 -11.80
N GLU A 154 22.52 15.91 -12.60
CA GLU A 154 21.53 14.94 -12.15
C GLU A 154 22.13 13.54 -11.91
N GLY A 155 23.05 13.10 -12.75
CA GLY A 155 23.80 11.86 -12.54
C GLY A 155 24.78 11.93 -11.38
N GLU A 156 25.35 13.11 -11.10
CA GLU A 156 26.28 13.36 -10.00
C GLU A 156 25.55 13.61 -8.65
N LEU A 157 24.39 14.26 -8.67
CA LEU A 157 23.63 14.63 -7.46
C LEU A 157 23.11 13.42 -6.69
N ASP A 158 22.68 12.35 -7.38
CA ASP A 158 22.21 11.12 -6.73
C ASP A 158 23.34 10.24 -6.17
N LEU A 159 24.57 10.39 -6.68
CA LEU A 159 25.73 9.63 -6.22
C LEU A 159 26.53 10.30 -5.10
N ALA A 160 26.44 11.63 -4.98
CA ALA A 160 27.23 12.44 -4.04
C ALA A 160 26.52 12.75 -2.72
N GLN A 161 25.27 12.33 -2.56
CA GLN A 161 24.47 12.70 -1.40
C GLN A 161 24.82 11.85 -0.17
N ARG A 162 24.86 12.49 0.99
CA ARG A 162 25.22 11.83 2.25
C ARG A 162 24.15 10.83 2.68
N PRO A 163 24.51 9.66 3.25
CA PRO A 163 23.55 8.73 3.80
C PRO A 163 22.62 9.43 4.82
N GLY A 164 21.30 9.36 4.58
CA GLY A 164 20.28 9.95 5.44
C GLY A 164 19.77 11.34 5.04
N GLU A 165 20.36 11.98 4.02
CA GLU A 165 19.90 13.29 3.49
C GLU A 165 19.17 13.16 2.15
N THR A 166 19.01 11.95 1.62
CA THR A 166 18.44 11.68 0.30
C THR A 166 17.30 10.68 0.33
N SER A 167 16.46 10.75 -0.69
CA SER A 167 15.46 9.73 -0.96
C SER A 167 16.13 8.42 -1.38
N THR A 168 15.74 7.33 -0.74
CA THR A 168 16.20 5.98 -1.02
C THR A 168 15.04 5.09 -1.54
N ASN A 169 13.98 5.70 -2.09
CA ASN A 169 12.87 4.99 -2.69
C ASN A 169 13.04 4.86 -4.21
N ASP A 170 12.36 3.87 -4.78
CA ASP A 170 12.30 3.61 -6.21
C ASP A 170 11.68 4.76 -7.01
N THR A 171 10.73 5.47 -6.43
CA THR A 171 10.03 6.60 -7.02
C THR A 171 10.97 7.74 -7.40
N SER A 172 12.00 8.00 -6.60
CA SER A 172 12.95 9.06 -6.89
C SER A 172 13.82 8.77 -8.13
N LEU A 173 14.10 7.49 -8.41
CA LEU A 173 14.77 7.09 -9.65
C LEU A 173 13.91 7.36 -10.88
N VAL A 174 12.62 6.99 -10.81
CA VAL A 174 11.67 7.28 -11.90
C VAL A 174 11.53 8.78 -12.11
N THR A 175 11.41 9.56 -11.03
CA THR A 175 11.30 11.02 -11.12
C THR A 175 12.55 11.64 -11.76
N ALA A 176 13.74 11.12 -11.46
CA ALA A 176 14.99 11.58 -12.06
C ALA A 176 15.04 11.29 -13.58
N LEU A 177 14.66 10.07 -13.98
CA LEU A 177 14.61 9.68 -15.38
C LEU A 177 13.60 10.50 -16.20
N MET A 178 12.43 10.78 -15.63
CA MET A 178 11.39 11.61 -16.25
C MET A 178 11.74 13.08 -16.29
N ALA A 179 12.44 13.59 -15.27
CA ALA A 179 12.86 14.98 -15.22
C ALA A 179 13.94 15.34 -16.27
N HIS A 180 14.70 14.34 -16.73
CA HIS A 180 15.75 14.56 -17.72
C HIS A 180 15.21 14.40 -19.14
N HIS A 181 14.74 15.50 -19.72
CA HIS A 181 14.20 15.55 -21.09
C HIS A 181 14.65 16.81 -21.84
N PRO A 182 15.97 16.96 -22.13
CA PRO A 182 16.52 18.21 -22.67
C PRO A 182 15.97 18.64 -24.05
N ASP A 183 15.53 17.69 -24.85
CA ASP A 183 15.08 17.89 -26.23
C ASP A 183 13.67 17.39 -26.51
N GLN A 184 12.91 16.97 -25.48
CA GLN A 184 11.58 16.37 -25.61
C GLN A 184 10.64 16.94 -24.53
N GLY A 185 9.34 16.87 -24.76
CA GLY A 185 8.34 17.15 -23.72
C GLY A 185 8.26 16.03 -22.67
N LEU A 186 7.72 16.36 -21.48
CA LEU A 186 7.54 15.37 -20.39
C LEU A 186 6.67 14.18 -20.80
N GLU A 187 5.67 14.37 -21.68
CA GLU A 187 4.80 13.31 -22.20
C GLU A 187 5.59 12.29 -23.02
N GLU A 188 6.43 12.75 -23.96
CA GLU A 188 7.27 11.90 -24.79
C GLU A 188 8.31 11.17 -23.94
N ARG A 189 8.94 11.86 -23.00
CA ARG A 189 9.90 11.25 -22.08
C ARG A 189 9.27 10.18 -21.19
N ALA A 190 8.06 10.39 -20.72
CA ALA A 190 7.34 9.38 -19.95
C ALA A 190 7.09 8.10 -20.76
N LEU A 191 6.72 8.23 -22.05
CA LEU A 191 6.52 7.08 -22.94
C LEU A 191 7.82 6.30 -23.22
N GLU A 192 8.99 6.91 -23.07
CA GLU A 192 10.27 6.22 -23.14
C GLU A 192 10.65 5.53 -21.81
N VAL A 193 10.34 6.17 -20.68
CA VAL A 193 10.71 5.67 -19.34
C VAL A 193 9.80 4.54 -18.87
N LEU A 194 8.47 4.65 -19.09
CA LEU A 194 7.51 3.67 -18.59
C LEU A 194 7.80 2.23 -19.05
N PRO A 195 8.17 1.95 -20.31
CA PRO A 195 8.53 0.59 -20.75
C PRO A 195 9.79 0.01 -20.10
N MET A 196 10.67 0.85 -19.52
CA MET A 196 11.87 0.39 -18.81
C MET A 196 11.57 -0.17 -17.42
N LEU A 197 10.40 0.14 -16.86
CA LEU A 197 10.05 -0.17 -15.50
C LEU A 197 9.53 -1.61 -15.37
N ARG A 198 9.97 -2.32 -14.32
CA ARG A 198 9.52 -3.66 -14.00
C ARG A 198 8.99 -3.72 -12.57
N GLY A 199 7.88 -4.41 -12.38
CA GLY A 199 7.20 -4.54 -11.09
C GLY A 199 5.80 -3.96 -11.11
N ALA A 200 5.21 -3.80 -9.94
CA ALA A 200 3.88 -3.22 -9.79
C ALA A 200 3.98 -1.70 -9.67
N PHE A 201 3.23 -0.96 -10.48
CA PHE A 201 3.16 0.48 -10.34
C PHE A 201 1.84 1.10 -10.80
N CYS A 202 1.34 2.03 -10.01
CA CYS A 202 0.42 3.07 -10.42
C CYS A 202 1.09 4.42 -10.11
N PHE A 203 1.39 5.17 -11.14
CA PHE A 203 1.93 6.52 -11.00
C PHE A 203 0.86 7.57 -11.23
N VAL A 204 0.95 8.65 -10.46
CA VAL A 204 0.28 9.91 -10.74
C VAL A 204 1.32 11.01 -10.65
N TRP A 205 1.50 11.77 -11.73
CA TRP A 205 2.46 12.88 -11.76
C TRP A 205 1.92 14.07 -12.50
N MET A 206 2.59 15.20 -12.36
CA MET A 206 2.22 16.43 -13.01
C MET A 206 3.43 17.31 -13.32
N ASN A 207 3.31 18.14 -14.32
CA ASN A 207 4.03 19.39 -14.47
C ASN A 207 3.12 20.56 -14.06
N GLU A 208 3.41 21.78 -14.50
CA GLU A 208 2.66 22.96 -14.13
C GLU A 208 1.21 22.97 -14.64
N ASP A 209 0.93 22.32 -15.79
CA ASP A 209 -0.36 22.43 -16.49
C ASP A 209 -1.06 21.10 -16.73
N THR A 210 -0.34 19.99 -16.70
CA THR A 210 -0.80 18.68 -17.13
C THR A 210 -0.73 17.65 -16.01
N LEU A 211 -1.83 16.91 -15.82
CA LEU A 211 -1.92 15.72 -14.97
C LEU A 211 -1.68 14.47 -15.81
N TYR A 212 -0.82 13.62 -15.34
CA TYR A 212 -0.53 12.31 -15.92
C TYR A 212 -0.84 11.19 -14.94
N ALA A 213 -1.21 10.02 -15.46
CA ALA A 213 -1.32 8.80 -14.67
C ALA A 213 -0.95 7.60 -15.51
N ALA A 214 -0.31 6.59 -14.93
CA ALA A 214 0.00 5.34 -15.62
C ALA A 214 -0.17 4.13 -14.71
N ARG A 215 -0.53 3.00 -15.32
CA ARG A 215 -0.70 1.71 -14.65
C ARG A 215 0.20 0.66 -15.32
N ASP A 216 0.87 -0.17 -14.53
CA ASP A 216 1.76 -1.21 -15.06
C ASP A 216 1.06 -2.16 -16.04
N PRO A 217 1.81 -2.85 -16.92
CA PRO A 217 1.24 -3.73 -17.97
C PRO A 217 0.42 -4.90 -17.42
N GLN A 218 0.66 -5.32 -16.17
CA GLN A 218 -0.12 -6.36 -15.49
C GLN A 218 -1.33 -5.79 -14.75
N GLY A 219 -1.38 -4.47 -14.53
CA GLY A 219 -2.46 -3.83 -13.77
C GLY A 219 -2.57 -4.38 -12.35
N ILE A 220 -1.42 -4.65 -11.69
CA ILE A 220 -1.37 -5.31 -10.38
C ILE A 220 -2.13 -4.50 -9.33
N ARG A 221 -1.88 -3.18 -9.26
CA ARG A 221 -2.60 -2.29 -8.35
C ARG A 221 -3.76 -1.59 -9.05
N PRO A 222 -4.84 -1.27 -8.33
CA PRO A 222 -5.97 -0.57 -8.93
C PRO A 222 -5.65 0.91 -9.17
N LEU A 223 -6.20 1.45 -10.26
CA LEU A 223 -6.18 2.85 -10.60
C LEU A 223 -7.46 3.20 -11.38
N VAL A 224 -8.20 4.20 -10.93
CA VAL A 224 -9.54 4.53 -11.43
C VAL A 224 -9.60 5.96 -11.91
N LEU A 225 -10.19 6.18 -13.10
CA LEU A 225 -10.47 7.49 -13.68
C LEU A 225 -11.88 7.92 -13.32
N GLY A 226 -12.03 9.14 -12.87
CA GLY A 226 -13.31 9.78 -12.54
C GLY A 226 -13.48 11.14 -13.19
N ARG A 227 -14.73 11.61 -13.23
CA ARG A 227 -15.14 12.88 -13.78
C ARG A 227 -15.81 13.75 -12.72
N LEU A 228 -15.31 14.97 -12.57
CA LEU A 228 -15.99 16.08 -11.88
C LEU A 228 -16.75 16.95 -12.91
N ASP A 229 -17.63 17.81 -12.45
CA ASP A 229 -18.35 18.76 -13.34
C ASP A 229 -17.37 19.61 -14.17
N ARG A 230 -16.24 20.00 -13.59
CA ARG A 230 -15.22 20.85 -14.21
C ARG A 230 -13.84 20.24 -14.29
N GLY A 231 -13.74 18.93 -14.27
CA GLY A 231 -12.40 18.34 -14.29
C GLY A 231 -12.37 16.82 -14.27
N TRP A 232 -11.18 16.30 -14.10
CA TRP A 232 -10.86 14.89 -14.08
C TRP A 232 -10.14 14.51 -12.79
N VAL A 233 -10.35 13.29 -12.35
CA VAL A 233 -9.73 12.74 -11.15
C VAL A 233 -9.18 11.36 -11.46
N VAL A 234 -8.02 11.03 -10.89
CA VAL A 234 -7.45 9.68 -10.90
C VAL A 234 -7.14 9.29 -9.46
N ALA A 235 -7.51 8.09 -9.04
CA ALA A 235 -7.27 7.62 -7.69
C ALA A 235 -7.04 6.11 -7.64
N SER A 236 -6.38 5.64 -6.59
CA SER A 236 -6.18 4.21 -6.34
C SER A 236 -7.50 3.43 -6.23
N GLU A 237 -8.54 4.03 -5.64
CA GLU A 237 -9.84 3.40 -5.44
C GLU A 237 -11.00 4.36 -5.79
N ASP A 238 -12.09 3.80 -6.28
CA ASP A 238 -13.33 4.54 -6.57
C ASP A 238 -13.99 5.13 -5.31
N ALA A 239 -13.71 4.60 -4.14
CA ALA A 239 -14.12 5.15 -2.86
C ALA A 239 -13.61 6.60 -2.64
N ALA A 240 -12.40 6.93 -3.13
CA ALA A 240 -11.86 8.28 -3.10
C ALA A 240 -12.64 9.23 -4.04
N LEU A 241 -13.01 8.76 -5.22
CA LEU A 241 -13.84 9.49 -6.17
C LEU A 241 -15.23 9.80 -5.59
N LYS A 242 -15.88 8.80 -5.04
CA LYS A 242 -17.20 8.92 -4.38
C LYS A 242 -17.17 9.92 -3.24
N THR A 243 -16.10 9.95 -2.44
CA THR A 243 -15.95 10.87 -1.31
C THR A 243 -15.96 12.33 -1.73
N ILE A 244 -15.40 12.66 -2.90
CA ILE A 244 -15.34 14.02 -3.43
C ILE A 244 -16.46 14.36 -4.42
N GLY A 245 -17.43 13.45 -4.59
CA GLY A 245 -18.56 13.64 -5.51
C GLY A 245 -18.24 13.45 -6.99
N ALA A 246 -17.11 12.84 -7.33
CA ALA A 246 -16.76 12.51 -8.70
C ALA A 246 -17.47 11.22 -9.17
N SER A 247 -17.90 11.23 -10.43
CA SER A 247 -18.44 10.04 -11.08
C SER A 247 -17.31 9.14 -11.58
N VAL A 248 -17.42 7.83 -11.34
CA VAL A 248 -16.50 6.85 -11.89
C VAL A 248 -16.71 6.74 -13.40
N VAL A 249 -15.64 6.86 -14.17
CA VAL A 249 -15.66 6.67 -15.63
C VAL A 249 -15.28 5.23 -15.99
N ARG A 250 -14.06 4.81 -15.57
CA ARG A 250 -13.53 3.46 -15.78
C ARG A 250 -12.26 3.24 -14.96
N GLU A 251 -11.82 2.03 -14.87
CA GLU A 251 -10.44 1.74 -14.48
C GLU A 251 -9.46 2.20 -15.57
N VAL A 252 -8.24 2.57 -15.18
CA VAL A 252 -7.12 2.75 -16.10
C VAL A 252 -6.66 1.37 -16.54
N GLU A 253 -6.52 1.16 -17.85
CA GLU A 253 -6.14 -0.14 -18.41
C GLU A 253 -4.69 -0.49 -18.05
N PRO A 254 -4.35 -1.78 -17.95
CA PRO A 254 -2.96 -2.20 -17.85
C PRO A 254 -2.13 -1.70 -19.04
N GLY A 255 -0.93 -1.15 -18.79
CA GLY A 255 -0.08 -0.59 -19.84
C GLY A 255 -0.53 0.75 -20.40
N GLU A 256 -1.52 1.40 -19.77
CA GLU A 256 -2.07 2.68 -20.20
C GLU A 256 -1.45 3.86 -19.44
N MET A 257 -1.18 4.96 -20.17
CA MET A 257 -0.87 6.28 -19.66
C MET A 257 -1.97 7.26 -20.04
N LEU A 258 -2.50 7.98 -19.06
CA LEU A 258 -3.45 9.07 -19.23
C LEU A 258 -2.71 10.41 -19.22
N VAL A 259 -3.17 11.34 -20.05
CA VAL A 259 -2.73 12.74 -20.12
C VAL A 259 -3.95 13.63 -20.04
N ILE A 260 -3.99 14.55 -19.08
CA ILE A 260 -5.13 15.40 -18.78
C ILE A 260 -4.67 16.86 -18.66
N ASP A 261 -5.13 17.70 -19.56
CA ASP A 261 -4.82 19.14 -19.61
C ASP A 261 -6.04 19.95 -20.10
N GLU A 262 -5.85 21.20 -20.47
CA GLU A 262 -6.87 22.08 -20.99
C GLU A 262 -7.53 21.55 -22.28
N ASN A 263 -6.86 20.70 -23.05
CA ASN A 263 -7.38 20.08 -24.26
C ASN A 263 -8.21 18.82 -23.96
N GLY A 264 -8.28 18.42 -22.68
CA GLY A 264 -9.05 17.28 -22.21
C GLY A 264 -8.22 16.03 -21.90
N LEU A 265 -8.87 14.87 -21.94
CA LEU A 265 -8.26 13.58 -21.67
C LEU A 265 -7.72 12.96 -22.96
N ARG A 266 -6.45 12.55 -22.94
CA ARG A 266 -5.79 11.68 -23.95
C ARG A 266 -5.29 10.43 -23.27
N SER A 267 -5.10 9.36 -24.05
CA SER A 267 -4.62 8.07 -23.57
C SER A 267 -3.59 7.48 -24.54
N HIS A 268 -2.53 6.87 -24.00
CA HIS A 268 -1.50 6.16 -24.74
C HIS A 268 -1.29 4.79 -24.12
N HIS A 269 -1.12 3.75 -24.93
CA HIS A 269 -0.63 2.46 -24.46
C HIS A 269 0.88 2.41 -24.67
N PHE A 270 1.64 2.30 -23.58
CA PHE A 270 3.09 2.16 -23.59
C PHE A 270 3.55 0.70 -23.56
N ALA A 271 2.63 -0.24 -23.30
CA ALA A 271 2.84 -1.69 -23.33
C ALA A 271 1.54 -2.43 -23.63
N GLU A 272 1.66 -3.67 -24.15
CA GLU A 272 0.51 -4.56 -24.33
C GLU A 272 -0.07 -4.97 -22.97
N PRO A 273 -1.40 -4.97 -22.80
CA PRO A 273 -2.05 -5.38 -21.55
C PRO A 273 -1.89 -6.88 -21.26
N GLU A 274 -1.40 -7.19 -20.07
CA GLU A 274 -1.30 -8.56 -19.53
C GLU A 274 -1.97 -8.66 -18.14
N PRO A 275 -3.30 -8.58 -18.04
CA PRO A 275 -3.98 -8.41 -16.75
C PRO A 275 -3.63 -9.46 -15.72
N LYS A 276 -3.15 -9.03 -14.54
CA LYS A 276 -2.80 -9.82 -13.35
C LYS A 276 -3.12 -9.03 -12.08
N GLY A 277 -4.37 -8.63 -11.90
CA GLY A 277 -4.80 -7.85 -10.73
C GLY A 277 -4.49 -8.57 -9.42
N CYS A 278 -4.05 -7.83 -8.40
CA CYS A 278 -3.70 -8.40 -7.09
C CYS A 278 -4.95 -8.94 -6.40
N VAL A 279 -5.00 -10.25 -6.15
CA VAL A 279 -6.12 -10.87 -5.44
C VAL A 279 -6.23 -10.40 -3.98
N PHE A 280 -5.13 -9.97 -3.38
CA PHE A 280 -5.11 -9.48 -2.00
C PHE A 280 -5.84 -8.14 -1.81
N GLU A 281 -6.10 -7.41 -2.90
CA GLU A 281 -7.01 -6.26 -2.88
C GLU A 281 -8.42 -6.68 -2.46
N TYR A 282 -8.93 -7.82 -2.98
CA TYR A 282 -10.22 -8.36 -2.57
C TYR A 282 -10.21 -8.87 -1.13
N VAL A 283 -9.13 -9.52 -0.69
CA VAL A 283 -9.03 -10.11 0.65
C VAL A 283 -8.98 -9.02 1.71
N TYR A 284 -8.08 -8.04 1.56
CA TYR A 284 -7.74 -7.11 2.64
C TYR A 284 -7.52 -5.65 2.22
N LEU A 285 -6.72 -5.38 1.15
CA LEU A 285 -6.16 -4.05 0.92
C LEU A 285 -7.21 -3.01 0.57
N ALA A 286 -8.11 -3.31 -0.39
CA ALA A 286 -9.14 -2.36 -0.82
C ALA A 286 -10.23 -2.17 0.25
N ARG A 287 -10.86 -1.00 0.24
CA ARG A 287 -12.04 -0.76 1.08
C ARG A 287 -13.21 -1.66 0.66
N PRO A 288 -14.07 -2.08 1.60
CA PRO A 288 -15.24 -2.89 1.27
C PRO A 288 -16.20 -2.21 0.28
N ASP A 289 -16.28 -0.88 0.30
CA ASP A 289 -17.12 -0.08 -0.59
C ASP A 289 -16.48 0.23 -1.95
N ALA A 290 -15.27 -0.29 -2.20
CA ALA A 290 -14.60 -0.20 -3.49
C ALA A 290 -15.11 -1.23 -4.49
N THR A 291 -14.91 -0.92 -5.78
CA THR A 291 -15.19 -1.79 -6.92
C THR A 291 -13.90 -2.01 -7.71
N ILE A 292 -13.53 -3.25 -7.98
CA ILE A 292 -12.36 -3.64 -8.75
C ILE A 292 -12.80 -4.61 -9.85
N ALA A 293 -12.39 -4.35 -11.09
CA ALA A 293 -12.78 -5.13 -12.28
C ALA A 293 -14.29 -5.42 -12.31
N ALA A 294 -15.09 -4.36 -12.11
CA ALA A 294 -16.56 -4.39 -12.04
C ALA A 294 -17.15 -5.28 -10.94
N ARG A 295 -16.35 -5.73 -9.96
CA ARG A 295 -16.80 -6.56 -8.83
C ARG A 295 -16.70 -5.75 -7.51
N SER A 296 -17.78 -5.72 -6.74
CA SER A 296 -17.77 -5.16 -5.38
C SER A 296 -16.87 -5.98 -4.48
N VAL A 297 -15.92 -5.31 -3.81
CA VAL A 297 -15.02 -5.92 -2.81
C VAL A 297 -15.83 -6.53 -1.66
N HIS A 298 -16.86 -5.83 -1.18
CA HIS A 298 -17.76 -6.33 -0.14
C HIS A 298 -18.43 -7.65 -0.55
N GLN A 299 -19.01 -7.70 -1.76
CA GLN A 299 -19.66 -8.93 -2.25
C GLN A 299 -18.67 -10.09 -2.39
N ALA A 300 -17.45 -9.83 -2.88
CA ALA A 300 -16.42 -10.86 -2.96
C ALA A 300 -16.07 -11.43 -1.58
N ARG A 301 -15.94 -10.58 -0.55
CA ARG A 301 -15.70 -11.02 0.83
C ARG A 301 -16.86 -11.79 1.44
N VAL A 302 -18.10 -11.40 1.16
CA VAL A 302 -19.29 -12.17 1.57
C VAL A 302 -19.27 -13.55 0.93
N GLU A 303 -18.95 -13.65 -0.37
CA GLU A 303 -18.86 -14.94 -1.06
C GLU A 303 -17.71 -15.80 -0.55
N MET A 304 -16.56 -15.22 -0.20
CA MET A 304 -15.47 -15.92 0.50
C MET A 304 -15.98 -16.53 1.82
N GLY A 305 -16.81 -15.83 2.55
CA GLY A 305 -17.42 -16.34 3.78
C GLY A 305 -18.36 -17.52 3.53
N ARG A 306 -19.21 -17.45 2.50
CA ARG A 306 -20.09 -18.56 2.11
C ARG A 306 -19.28 -19.80 1.70
N GLN A 307 -18.26 -19.59 0.87
CA GLN A 307 -17.37 -20.66 0.44
C GLN A 307 -16.64 -21.30 1.62
N LEU A 308 -16.16 -20.49 2.55
CA LEU A 308 -15.50 -20.94 3.77
C LEU A 308 -16.44 -21.81 4.65
N ALA A 309 -17.74 -21.48 4.70
CA ALA A 309 -18.73 -22.33 5.38
C ALA A 309 -18.96 -23.67 4.71
N ARG A 310 -18.92 -23.73 3.36
CA ARG A 310 -19.01 -24.97 2.58
C ARG A 310 -17.79 -25.88 2.79
N GLU A 311 -16.59 -25.27 2.81
CA GLU A 311 -15.33 -26.02 2.95
C GLU A 311 -15.07 -26.47 4.38
N PHE A 312 -15.42 -25.65 5.37
CA PHE A 312 -15.14 -25.89 6.79
C PHE A 312 -16.38 -25.69 7.66
N PRO A 313 -17.44 -26.51 7.47
CA PRO A 313 -18.62 -26.46 8.33
C PRO A 313 -18.28 -26.86 9.76
N VAL A 314 -19.04 -26.32 10.72
CA VAL A 314 -18.92 -26.68 12.13
C VAL A 314 -20.24 -26.41 12.85
N GLU A 315 -20.55 -27.20 13.88
CA GLU A 315 -21.68 -26.94 14.75
C GLU A 315 -21.28 -25.86 15.78
N ALA A 316 -21.99 -24.74 15.76
CA ALA A 316 -21.75 -23.62 16.66
C ALA A 316 -23.03 -22.85 16.94
N ASP A 317 -22.98 -21.96 17.93
CA ASP A 317 -24.12 -21.19 18.40
C ASP A 317 -24.11 -19.73 17.90
N LEU A 318 -22.95 -19.25 17.45
CA LEU A 318 -22.78 -17.89 16.98
C LEU A 318 -21.63 -17.77 16.00
N VAL A 319 -21.86 -17.10 14.86
CA VAL A 319 -20.81 -16.59 13.96
C VAL A 319 -20.53 -15.15 14.31
N MET A 320 -19.27 -14.81 14.50
CA MET A 320 -18.82 -13.46 14.82
C MET A 320 -17.58 -13.05 14.02
N PRO A 321 -17.47 -11.77 13.60
CA PRO A 321 -16.27 -11.26 12.93
C PRO A 321 -15.18 -10.88 13.92
N VAL A 322 -13.94 -10.89 13.44
CA VAL A 322 -12.93 -9.97 13.92
C VAL A 322 -13.15 -8.62 13.22
N PRO A 323 -13.55 -7.57 13.94
CA PRO A 323 -13.90 -6.32 13.29
C PRO A 323 -12.66 -5.51 12.86
N GLU A 324 -12.70 -4.81 11.69
CA GLU A 324 -13.84 -4.77 10.79
C GLU A 324 -13.63 -5.60 9.52
N SER A 325 -12.39 -6.03 9.26
CA SER A 325 -11.99 -6.75 8.05
C SER A 325 -12.73 -8.08 7.85
N GLY A 326 -12.92 -8.85 8.92
CA GLY A 326 -13.65 -10.12 8.88
C GLY A 326 -15.18 -10.00 8.76
N THR A 327 -15.75 -8.78 8.88
CA THR A 327 -17.22 -8.61 8.97
C THR A 327 -17.97 -9.11 7.75
N PRO A 328 -17.60 -8.78 6.49
CA PRO A 328 -18.34 -9.29 5.33
C PRO A 328 -18.26 -10.81 5.19
N ALA A 329 -17.08 -11.40 5.43
CA ALA A 329 -16.90 -12.85 5.37
C ALA A 329 -17.69 -13.58 6.48
N ALA A 330 -17.75 -13.02 7.69
CA ALA A 330 -18.57 -13.57 8.78
C ALA A 330 -20.08 -13.54 8.44
N ALA A 331 -20.54 -12.47 7.80
CA ALA A 331 -21.92 -12.40 7.33
C ALA A 331 -22.22 -13.50 6.30
N GLY A 332 -21.33 -13.70 5.31
CA GLY A 332 -21.47 -14.77 4.31
C GLY A 332 -21.41 -16.15 4.93
N TYR A 333 -20.50 -16.39 5.89
CA TYR A 333 -20.43 -17.66 6.62
C TYR A 333 -21.75 -17.96 7.37
N ALA A 334 -22.28 -16.96 8.07
CA ALA A 334 -23.54 -17.10 8.81
C ALA A 334 -24.73 -17.39 7.88
N GLU A 335 -24.83 -16.70 6.75
CA GLU A 335 -25.88 -16.92 5.75
C GLU A 335 -25.85 -18.35 5.19
N GLU A 336 -24.68 -18.86 4.84
CA GLU A 336 -24.52 -20.20 4.25
C GLU A 336 -24.73 -21.32 5.29
N SER A 337 -24.15 -21.16 6.50
CA SER A 337 -24.23 -22.16 7.57
C SER A 337 -25.56 -22.19 8.30
N GLY A 338 -26.36 -21.11 8.23
CA GLY A 338 -27.57 -20.94 9.02
C GLY A 338 -27.33 -20.66 10.52
N ILE A 339 -26.07 -20.51 10.95
CA ILE A 339 -25.72 -20.16 12.33
C ILE A 339 -25.94 -18.65 12.52
N PRO A 340 -26.57 -18.22 13.64
CA PRO A 340 -26.84 -16.80 13.88
C PRO A 340 -25.57 -15.93 13.82
N PHE A 341 -25.66 -14.80 13.12
CA PHE A 341 -24.62 -13.76 13.13
C PHE A 341 -24.75 -12.85 14.35
N GLY A 342 -23.63 -12.46 14.97
CA GLY A 342 -23.62 -11.45 16.01
C GLY A 342 -22.25 -10.87 16.27
N GLN A 343 -22.23 -9.75 16.97
CA GLN A 343 -20.99 -9.09 17.39
C GLN A 343 -20.53 -9.68 18.72
N GLY A 344 -19.45 -10.41 18.73
CA GLY A 344 -18.79 -10.89 19.95
C GLY A 344 -17.65 -9.98 20.42
N PHE A 345 -17.17 -9.11 19.53
CA PHE A 345 -16.18 -8.08 19.82
C PHE A 345 -16.72 -6.68 19.57
N VAL A 346 -16.23 -5.72 20.36
CA VAL A 346 -16.39 -4.28 20.12
C VAL A 346 -15.03 -3.66 19.91
N LYS A 347 -14.89 -2.94 18.79
CA LYS A 347 -13.71 -2.15 18.47
C LYS A 347 -13.84 -0.74 19.08
N ASN A 348 -12.80 -0.28 19.76
CA ASN A 348 -12.74 1.10 20.20
C ASN A 348 -12.37 2.00 19.00
N ALA A 349 -13.34 2.79 18.53
CA ALA A 349 -13.19 3.67 17.39
C ALA A 349 -12.17 4.82 17.60
N TYR A 350 -11.87 5.15 18.86
CA TYR A 350 -10.93 6.22 19.21
C TYR A 350 -9.48 5.75 19.31
N VAL A 351 -9.23 4.45 19.25
CA VAL A 351 -7.88 3.89 19.25
C VAL A 351 -7.50 3.56 17.82
N GLY A 352 -6.59 4.36 17.26
CA GLY A 352 -5.98 4.10 15.96
C GLY A 352 -5.16 2.80 15.94
N ARG A 353 -4.42 2.51 14.85
CA ARG A 353 -3.46 1.40 14.83
C ARG A 353 -2.50 1.59 15.99
N THR A 354 -2.50 0.62 16.92
CA THR A 354 -1.59 0.65 18.06
C THR A 354 -0.19 0.41 17.55
N PHE A 355 0.66 1.30 17.96
CA PHE A 355 2.09 1.25 17.74
C PHE A 355 2.68 -0.07 18.22
N ILE A 356 3.64 -0.63 17.50
CA ILE A 356 4.39 -1.79 17.95
C ILE A 356 5.18 -1.36 19.17
N GLN A 357 4.79 -1.87 20.30
CA GLN A 357 5.47 -1.57 21.55
C GLN A 357 6.54 -2.63 21.82
N PRO A 358 7.68 -2.26 22.39
CA PRO A 358 8.85 -3.13 22.52
C PRO A 358 8.64 -4.33 23.45
N SER A 359 7.62 -4.33 24.32
CA SER A 359 7.35 -5.43 25.24
C SER A 359 6.06 -6.18 24.90
N GLN A 360 6.06 -7.50 25.11
CA GLN A 360 4.90 -8.36 24.89
C GLN A 360 3.69 -7.97 25.75
N THR A 361 3.93 -7.50 26.98
CA THR A 361 2.89 -7.02 27.91
C THR A 361 2.19 -5.78 27.36
N LEU A 362 2.95 -4.83 26.81
CA LEU A 362 2.40 -3.59 26.25
C LEU A 362 1.64 -3.86 24.93
N ARG A 363 2.06 -4.85 24.14
CA ARG A 363 1.30 -5.29 22.94
C ARG A 363 -0.05 -5.89 23.31
N GLN A 364 -0.11 -6.70 24.38
CA GLN A 364 -1.36 -7.27 24.87
C GLN A 364 -2.32 -6.19 25.41
N LEU A 365 -1.80 -5.20 26.15
CA LEU A 365 -2.58 -4.04 26.58
C LEU A 365 -3.08 -3.22 25.38
N GLY A 366 -2.25 -3.01 24.37
CA GLY A 366 -2.62 -2.32 23.14
C GLY A 366 -3.77 -3.01 22.40
N LEU A 367 -3.77 -4.34 22.34
CA LEU A 367 -4.88 -5.09 21.75
C LEU A 367 -6.17 -4.96 22.56
N ARG A 368 -6.10 -5.05 23.91
CA ARG A 368 -7.25 -4.84 24.79
C ARG A 368 -7.80 -3.41 24.74
N LEU A 369 -6.97 -2.41 24.47
CA LEU A 369 -7.44 -1.04 24.22
C LEU A 369 -8.25 -0.94 22.94
N LYS A 370 -7.92 -1.76 21.93
CA LYS A 370 -8.58 -1.77 20.62
C LYS A 370 -9.84 -2.59 20.57
N LEU A 371 -9.85 -3.76 21.24
CA LEU A 371 -10.85 -4.80 21.04
C LEU A 371 -11.25 -5.38 22.40
N ASN A 372 -12.55 -5.42 22.66
CA ASN A 372 -13.10 -6.01 23.88
C ASN A 372 -14.18 -7.05 23.54
N ALA A 373 -14.15 -8.19 24.23
CA ALA A 373 -15.19 -9.20 24.10
C ALA A 373 -16.48 -8.75 24.80
N LEU A 374 -17.61 -8.98 24.15
CA LEU A 374 -18.95 -8.82 24.73
C LEU A 374 -19.35 -10.11 25.47
N GLU A 375 -19.08 -10.16 26.77
CA GLU A 375 -19.29 -11.34 27.62
C GLU A 375 -20.70 -11.94 27.48
N HIS A 376 -21.75 -11.11 27.46
CA HIS A 376 -23.14 -11.57 27.33
C HIS A 376 -23.44 -12.21 25.97
N MET A 377 -22.65 -11.91 24.93
CA MET A 377 -22.80 -12.50 23.60
C MET A 377 -22.06 -13.83 23.48
N VAL A 378 -20.93 -14.00 24.19
CA VAL A 378 -20.01 -15.13 23.99
C VAL A 378 -20.07 -16.18 25.10
N ARG A 379 -20.47 -15.81 26.32
CA ARG A 379 -20.48 -16.70 27.47
C ARG A 379 -21.37 -17.94 27.22
N GLY A 380 -20.81 -19.13 27.43
CA GLY A 380 -21.52 -20.40 27.30
C GLY A 380 -21.85 -20.81 25.88
N LYS A 381 -21.22 -20.18 24.85
CA LYS A 381 -21.45 -20.48 23.44
C LYS A 381 -20.24 -21.09 22.75
N ARG A 382 -20.52 -21.91 21.74
CA ARG A 382 -19.55 -22.35 20.73
C ARG A 382 -19.53 -21.29 19.63
N LEU A 383 -18.35 -20.74 19.33
CA LEU A 383 -18.19 -19.58 18.47
C LEU A 383 -17.49 -19.96 17.16
N VAL A 384 -17.98 -19.44 16.03
CA VAL A 384 -17.20 -19.32 14.80
C VAL A 384 -16.67 -17.90 14.71
N VAL A 385 -15.35 -17.74 14.76
CA VAL A 385 -14.67 -16.46 14.66
C VAL A 385 -14.06 -16.32 13.28
N VAL A 386 -14.56 -15.38 12.50
CA VAL A 386 -14.13 -15.17 11.11
C VAL A 386 -13.21 -13.97 11.01
N ASP A 387 -12.04 -14.16 10.41
CA ASP A 387 -11.08 -13.10 10.11
C ASP A 387 -10.60 -13.18 8.65
N ASP A 388 -9.95 -12.13 8.18
CA ASP A 388 -9.45 -12.05 6.80
C ASP A 388 -8.17 -12.86 6.58
N SER A 389 -7.20 -12.75 7.49
CA SER A 389 -5.88 -13.36 7.35
C SER A 389 -5.18 -13.60 8.68
N ILE A 390 -4.25 -14.55 8.71
CA ILE A 390 -3.32 -14.75 9.82
C ILE A 390 -1.89 -14.65 9.29
N VAL A 391 -1.12 -13.69 9.80
CA VAL A 391 0.29 -13.52 9.42
C VAL A 391 1.21 -14.21 10.42
N ARG A 392 1.12 -13.90 11.71
CA ARG A 392 1.98 -14.46 12.78
C ARG A 392 1.23 -15.15 13.91
N GLY A 393 -0.08 -15.20 13.87
CA GLY A 393 -0.94 -15.81 14.90
C GLY A 393 -0.95 -15.13 16.28
N ASN A 394 -0.10 -14.16 16.56
CA ASN A 394 -0.04 -13.50 17.88
C ASN A 394 -1.33 -12.74 18.22
N THR A 395 -1.90 -12.06 17.25
CA THR A 395 -3.17 -11.33 17.40
C THR A 395 -4.32 -12.33 17.63
N GLN A 396 -4.39 -13.39 16.81
CA GLN A 396 -5.40 -14.43 16.94
C GLN A 396 -5.34 -15.11 18.30
N ARG A 397 -4.14 -15.49 18.76
CA ARG A 397 -3.95 -16.08 20.08
C ARG A 397 -4.49 -15.19 21.22
N ALA A 398 -4.24 -13.88 21.14
CA ALA A 398 -4.73 -12.95 22.13
C ALA A 398 -6.25 -12.75 22.05
N GLN A 399 -6.84 -12.76 20.86
CA GLN A 399 -8.30 -12.69 20.67
C GLN A 399 -8.99 -13.94 21.18
N ILE A 400 -8.49 -15.12 20.86
CA ILE A 400 -9.04 -16.40 21.35
C ILE A 400 -8.98 -16.45 22.88
N ARG A 401 -7.86 -16.03 23.47
CA ARG A 401 -7.72 -15.94 24.91
C ARG A 401 -8.76 -15.01 25.54
N MET A 402 -9.01 -13.83 24.94
CA MET A 402 -10.06 -12.91 25.44
C MET A 402 -11.45 -13.54 25.39
N LEU A 403 -11.78 -14.30 24.33
CA LEU A 403 -13.06 -15.02 24.22
C LEU A 403 -13.19 -16.12 25.29
N ARG A 404 -12.11 -16.88 25.52
CA ARG A 404 -12.09 -17.89 26.60
C ARG A 404 -12.26 -17.26 27.98
N GLU A 405 -11.55 -16.16 28.26
CA GLU A 405 -11.69 -15.39 29.50
C GLU A 405 -13.12 -14.84 29.68
N ALA A 406 -13.81 -14.49 28.58
CA ALA A 406 -15.22 -14.07 28.58
C ALA A 406 -16.22 -15.24 28.69
N GLY A 407 -15.73 -16.50 28.74
CA GLY A 407 -16.53 -17.69 28.99
C GLY A 407 -17.05 -18.41 27.76
N ALA A 408 -16.42 -18.26 26.59
CA ALA A 408 -16.70 -19.09 25.41
C ALA A 408 -16.41 -20.58 25.69
N LEU A 409 -17.30 -21.47 25.26
CA LEU A 409 -17.14 -22.93 25.39
C LEU A 409 -16.15 -23.45 24.36
N GLU A 410 -16.39 -23.10 23.07
CA GLU A 410 -15.55 -23.48 21.95
C GLU A 410 -15.28 -22.27 21.07
N VAL A 411 -14.11 -22.23 20.42
CA VAL A 411 -13.70 -21.17 19.50
C VAL A 411 -13.13 -21.81 18.22
N HIS A 412 -13.93 -21.77 17.16
CA HIS A 412 -13.58 -22.24 15.83
C HIS A 412 -13.18 -21.07 14.97
N VAL A 413 -11.92 -21.01 14.53
CA VAL A 413 -11.41 -19.92 13.70
C VAL A 413 -11.57 -20.26 12.21
N ARG A 414 -12.04 -19.29 11.44
CA ARG A 414 -12.23 -19.38 10.00
C ARG A 414 -11.59 -18.17 9.32
N ILE A 415 -10.70 -18.43 8.36
CA ILE A 415 -9.89 -17.41 7.70
C ILE A 415 -10.26 -17.35 6.23
N SER A 416 -10.66 -16.16 5.77
CA SER A 416 -11.13 -15.94 4.40
C SER A 416 -10.01 -15.68 3.39
N SER A 417 -8.77 -16.02 3.75
CA SER A 417 -7.65 -16.14 2.82
C SER A 417 -7.02 -17.53 2.87
N PRO A 418 -6.39 -18.01 1.81
CA PRO A 418 -5.61 -19.23 1.83
C PRO A 418 -4.43 -19.16 2.80
N LEU A 419 -3.96 -20.31 3.22
CA LEU A 419 -2.81 -20.42 4.10
C LEU A 419 -1.51 -20.08 3.35
N LEU A 420 -0.66 -19.31 3.98
CA LEU A 420 0.67 -18.97 3.46
C LEU A 420 1.75 -19.99 3.84
N ASP A 421 1.63 -20.60 5.02
CA ASP A 421 2.48 -21.71 5.50
C ASP A 421 1.88 -22.32 6.79
N VAL A 422 2.15 -23.60 7.08
CA VAL A 422 1.20 -24.49 7.54
C VAL A 422 1.00 -24.93 9.00
N GLU A 423 1.08 -26.08 9.30
CA GLU A 423 0.58 -26.96 10.36
C GLU A 423 0.82 -26.53 11.83
N GLU A 424 1.80 -25.67 12.09
CA GLU A 424 2.12 -25.22 13.45
C GLU A 424 1.17 -24.13 13.99
N ILE A 425 0.45 -23.41 13.10
CA ILE A 425 -0.35 -22.25 13.51
C ILE A 425 -1.59 -22.67 14.29
N ALA A 426 -2.30 -23.70 13.86
CA ALA A 426 -3.57 -24.11 14.50
C ALA A 426 -3.41 -24.45 15.99
N ALA A 427 -2.44 -25.30 16.33
CA ALA A 427 -2.14 -25.63 17.71
C ALA A 427 -1.62 -24.45 18.52
N SER A 428 -0.89 -23.54 17.87
CA SER A 428 -0.26 -22.38 18.51
C SER A 428 -1.23 -21.29 18.89
N VAL A 429 -2.36 -21.12 18.16
CA VAL A 429 -3.35 -20.06 18.45
C VAL A 429 -4.36 -20.41 19.53
N GLY A 430 -4.51 -21.71 19.88
CA GLY A 430 -5.40 -22.19 20.95
C GLY A 430 -6.88 -22.27 20.54
N ALA A 431 -7.17 -22.40 19.25
CA ALA A 431 -8.51 -22.65 18.73
C ALA A 431 -8.88 -24.14 18.82
N ASP A 432 -10.17 -24.46 18.93
CA ASP A 432 -10.67 -25.84 18.86
C ASP A 432 -10.63 -26.38 17.43
N SER A 433 -10.81 -25.51 16.45
CA SER A 433 -10.56 -25.82 15.04
C SER A 433 -10.16 -24.58 14.25
N LEU A 434 -9.40 -24.78 13.19
CA LEU A 434 -8.94 -23.73 12.28
C LEU A 434 -9.20 -24.16 10.83
N GLY A 435 -9.81 -23.31 10.02
CA GLY A 435 -10.05 -23.54 8.61
C GLY A 435 -9.69 -22.30 7.80
N TYR A 436 -9.02 -22.54 6.68
CA TYR A 436 -8.65 -21.51 5.70
C TYR A 436 -9.37 -21.80 4.39
N ILE A 437 -9.94 -20.78 3.76
CA ILE A 437 -10.53 -20.93 2.44
C ILE A 437 -9.49 -21.51 1.47
N SER A 438 -9.91 -22.38 0.57
CA SER A 438 -9.04 -22.86 -0.51
C SER A 438 -8.67 -21.71 -1.47
N LEU A 439 -7.52 -21.83 -2.14
CA LEU A 439 -7.11 -20.85 -3.15
C LEU A 439 -8.15 -20.75 -4.29
N ASP A 440 -8.69 -21.88 -4.72
CA ASP A 440 -9.71 -21.92 -5.77
C ASP A 440 -11.02 -21.28 -5.28
N GLY A 441 -11.47 -21.59 -4.06
CA GLY A 441 -12.67 -20.99 -3.46
C GLY A 441 -12.54 -19.46 -3.29
N MET A 442 -11.35 -18.98 -2.92
CA MET A 442 -11.09 -17.54 -2.86
C MET A 442 -11.17 -16.90 -4.26
N ILE A 443 -10.53 -17.50 -5.27
CA ILE A 443 -10.54 -16.97 -6.64
C ILE A 443 -11.99 -16.96 -7.19
N GLU A 444 -12.74 -18.05 -7.04
CA GLU A 444 -14.15 -18.12 -7.46
C GLU A 444 -14.99 -17.03 -6.81
N SER A 445 -14.75 -16.74 -5.52
CA SER A 445 -15.46 -15.70 -4.78
C SER A 445 -15.22 -14.30 -5.34
N THR A 446 -14.08 -14.04 -5.98
CA THR A 446 -13.83 -12.75 -6.65
C THR A 446 -14.64 -12.59 -7.94
N GLY A 447 -15.13 -13.68 -8.54
CA GLY A 447 -15.77 -13.68 -9.85
C GLY A 447 -14.82 -13.37 -11.00
N GLN A 448 -13.50 -13.39 -10.78
CA GLN A 448 -12.47 -13.17 -11.77
C GLN A 448 -11.90 -14.50 -12.28
N GLN A 449 -11.35 -14.49 -13.48
CA GLN A 449 -10.58 -15.63 -13.99
C GLN A 449 -9.23 -15.72 -13.29
N ARG A 450 -8.79 -16.95 -12.94
CA ARG A 450 -7.46 -17.16 -12.35
C ARG A 450 -6.32 -16.56 -13.18
N SER A 451 -6.43 -16.64 -14.50
CA SER A 451 -5.45 -16.08 -15.44
C SER A 451 -5.31 -14.56 -15.38
N ALA A 452 -6.31 -13.85 -14.85
CA ALA A 452 -6.35 -12.39 -14.72
C ALA A 452 -5.95 -11.91 -13.32
N LEU A 453 -5.53 -12.82 -12.41
CA LEU A 453 -5.18 -12.51 -11.03
C LEU A 453 -3.71 -12.84 -10.74
N CYS A 454 -3.07 -11.97 -9.96
CA CYS A 454 -1.83 -12.28 -9.26
C CYS A 454 -2.18 -12.93 -7.91
N THR A 455 -1.72 -14.16 -7.70
CA THR A 455 -1.89 -14.94 -6.47
C THR A 455 -0.56 -15.17 -5.74
N ALA A 456 0.49 -14.43 -6.10
CA ALA A 456 1.87 -14.64 -5.63
C ALA A 456 2.00 -14.64 -4.10
N CYS A 457 1.18 -13.84 -3.40
CA CYS A 457 1.13 -13.84 -1.92
C CYS A 457 0.78 -15.22 -1.33
N PHE A 458 0.15 -16.11 -2.10
CA PHE A 458 -0.30 -17.44 -1.66
C PHE A 458 0.43 -18.60 -2.37
N THR A 459 1.03 -18.34 -3.53
CA THR A 459 1.64 -19.39 -4.35
C THR A 459 3.16 -19.23 -4.49
N GLY A 460 3.70 -18.05 -4.24
CA GLY A 460 5.08 -17.71 -4.57
C GLY A 460 5.34 -17.46 -6.06
N GLU A 461 4.32 -17.61 -6.92
CA GLU A 461 4.43 -17.44 -8.37
C GLU A 461 4.08 -16.00 -8.76
N TYR A 462 5.08 -15.22 -9.09
CA TYR A 462 4.90 -13.82 -9.49
C TYR A 462 4.63 -13.70 -11.00
N PRO A 463 3.78 -12.72 -11.43
CA PRO A 463 3.50 -12.51 -12.85
C PRO A 463 4.65 -11.82 -13.60
N VAL A 464 5.69 -11.42 -12.88
CA VAL A 464 6.91 -10.78 -13.38
C VAL A 464 8.12 -11.58 -12.90
N GLU A 465 9.16 -11.69 -13.74
CA GLU A 465 10.41 -12.34 -13.35
C GLU A 465 11.10 -11.55 -12.24
N LEU A 466 11.32 -12.18 -11.09
CA LEU A 466 12.01 -11.54 -9.98
C LEU A 466 13.51 -11.55 -10.22
N PRO A 467 14.23 -10.48 -9.85
CA PRO A 467 15.69 -10.49 -9.82
C PRO A 467 16.20 -11.43 -8.71
N ASP A 468 17.52 -11.66 -8.67
CA ASP A 468 18.16 -12.40 -7.59
C ASP A 468 17.77 -11.84 -6.21
N GLU A 469 17.60 -12.72 -5.21
CA GLU A 469 17.19 -12.31 -3.84
C GLU A 469 18.11 -11.24 -3.23
N SER A 470 19.40 -11.24 -3.59
CA SER A 470 20.37 -10.22 -3.17
C SER A 470 20.07 -8.81 -3.68
N LEU A 471 19.25 -8.70 -4.73
CA LEU A 471 18.79 -7.45 -5.34
C LEU A 471 17.38 -7.07 -4.91
N LEU A 472 16.81 -7.77 -3.93
CA LEU A 472 15.52 -7.49 -3.32
C LEU A 472 15.69 -7.05 -1.88
N GLY A 473 14.79 -6.19 -1.38
CA GLY A 473 14.74 -5.80 0.03
C GLY A 473 14.45 -4.33 0.25
N LYS A 474 13.77 -4.05 1.35
CA LYS A 474 13.32 -2.69 1.73
C LYS A 474 14.47 -1.66 1.80
N HIS A 475 15.65 -2.09 2.26
CA HIS A 475 16.82 -1.24 2.48
C HIS A 475 17.92 -1.40 1.41
N LEU A 476 17.59 -1.97 0.26
CA LEU A 476 18.55 -2.23 -0.80
C LEU A 476 19.30 -0.95 -1.25
N LEU A 477 18.57 0.14 -1.47
CA LEU A 477 19.15 1.40 -1.91
C LEU A 477 19.97 2.10 -0.81
N GLU A 478 19.69 1.83 0.46
CA GLU A 478 20.46 2.33 1.61
C GLU A 478 21.75 1.54 1.82
N ALA A 479 21.71 0.23 1.68
CA ALA A 479 22.87 -0.65 1.86
C ALA A 479 23.98 -0.35 0.84
N THR A 480 23.61 -0.03 -0.40
CA THR A 480 24.57 0.33 -1.46
C THR A 480 25.24 1.70 -1.22
N LEU A 481 24.61 2.62 -0.52
CA LEU A 481 25.19 3.90 -0.13
C LEU A 481 26.22 3.77 1.02
N SER A 482 26.14 2.73 1.82
CA SER A 482 27.00 2.49 2.98
C SER A 482 28.20 1.57 2.70
N SER A 483 28.36 1.02 1.50
CA SER A 483 29.51 0.14 1.16
C SER A 483 30.72 0.92 0.71
N PRO A 484 31.89 0.82 1.42
CA PRO A 484 33.13 1.54 1.07
C PRO A 484 33.82 1.05 -0.20
N THR A 485 33.24 0.11 -0.94
CA THR A 485 33.94 -0.66 -1.99
C THR A 485 33.93 0.04 -3.37
N MET A 486 33.24 1.16 -3.53
CA MET A 486 33.25 1.89 -4.80
C MET A 486 34.25 3.06 -4.91
N VAL A 487 35.17 3.22 -3.96
CA VAL A 487 36.22 4.26 -3.99
C VAL A 487 37.59 3.69 -4.40
N ARG A 488 37.67 2.56 -5.08
CA ARG A 488 38.94 2.02 -5.59
C ARG A 488 38.82 1.62 -7.06
N ALA A 489 38.92 2.55 -7.96
CA ALA A 489 39.54 2.36 -9.29
C ALA A 489 39.66 3.69 -10.05
N LEU A 490 40.52 4.60 -9.57
CA LEU A 490 41.22 5.49 -10.49
C LEU A 490 42.71 5.16 -10.36
N PRO A 491 43.40 4.76 -11.43
CA PRO A 491 44.83 4.59 -11.40
C PRO A 491 45.47 5.96 -11.27
N VAL A 492 46.28 6.13 -10.22
CA VAL A 492 47.21 7.26 -10.12
C VAL A 492 48.19 7.14 -11.27
N LEU A 493 48.06 8.00 -12.26
CA LEU A 493 49.11 8.22 -13.26
C LEU A 493 50.26 8.91 -12.56
N ASN A 494 51.27 8.13 -12.18
CA ASN A 494 52.62 8.66 -11.92
C ASN A 494 53.17 9.15 -13.23
N ASN A 495 53.43 10.44 -13.35
CA ASN A 495 54.31 11.01 -14.34
C ASN A 495 55.67 11.29 -13.72
N PRO A 496 56.79 11.06 -14.43
CA PRO A 496 58.16 11.07 -13.98
C PRO A 496 58.70 12.46 -13.60
#